data_00c60a89a360ad05453f028d48baba4e
#
_entry.id   00c60a89a360ad05453f028d48baba4e
#
_cell.length_a   1.000
_cell.length_b   1.000
_cell.length_c   1.000
_cell.angle_alpha   90.00
_cell.angle_beta   90.00
_cell.angle_gamma   90.00
#
_symmetry.space_group_name_H-M   'P 1'
#
loop_
_entity.id
_entity.type
_entity.pdbx_description
1 polymer ?
#
loop_
_entity_poly.entity_id
_entity_poly.type
_entity_poly.pdbx_seq_one_letter_code
_entity_poly.pdbx_strand_id
1 'polypeptide(L)'
;GFSGGRPDIWGPEEDIHWGVETGWLENNRYKGDRELDNPLAAVQMGLIYVNPQGPDGNPDPLASARDIRETFGRMAMNDEETVALVAGGHTFGKAHGASTEDHVQAEPEGAPLEEMGFGWTSSYGSGVGSDTITSGIEGAWTANPTQWDNGYFDLLFGYEWELTKSPAGAHIWHAVGQKEEDMAPDAEDASVKVPTMMTTADMAMREDPSYKEISKRFHENPDEFADAFARAWFKLLHRDMGPKTRYMGPEVPEEELIWQDPVPAGDSTYDVSAVKEKILNCGLSIQEMIETAWSSASTYRGSDMRGGANGARIRLEPQKNWEANNPDQLSKVLEIYEAIAEETGASVADVIVLAGNVAIEKASGIEVPFTPGRGDATQENTDVESFEVLEPQSDGFKNFHKAGLNVNPEEIMLDKAQLLGLTAPEMTVLVGGLRSLGISSSGYGLFTENKDELSNDYFRTLLDMSVKWRPNGTGNSYEAIDRVSGEKVRTASRTDLVFGSNSQLRALVEVYASDDSLDKFKGDFVHAWNKVMNADRFDLN
;
A
#
# COMPACT_ATOMS: atom_id res chain seq x y z
N GLY A 1 -19.90 -6.02 -12.69
CA GLY A 1 -20.37 -6.46 -11.40
C GLY A 1 -20.16 -5.43 -10.31
N PHE A 2 -20.64 -5.71 -9.15
CA PHE A 2 -20.48 -4.90 -7.95
C PHE A 2 -20.42 -5.80 -6.71
N SER A 3 -19.63 -5.43 -5.72
CA SER A 3 -19.55 -6.18 -4.46
C SER A 3 -19.64 -5.23 -3.28
N GLY A 4 -20.46 -5.56 -2.29
CA GLY A 4 -20.39 -5.05 -0.93
C GLY A 4 -19.30 -5.79 -0.14
N GLY A 5 -19.10 -5.39 1.12
CA GLY A 5 -18.17 -6.06 2.05
C GLY A 5 -17.14 -5.14 2.69
N ARG A 6 -17.13 -3.83 2.36
CA ARG A 6 -16.35 -2.84 3.12
C ARG A 6 -16.98 -2.63 4.49
N PRO A 7 -16.18 -2.56 5.57
CA PRO A 7 -16.69 -2.15 6.88
C PRO A 7 -17.10 -0.67 6.88
N ASP A 8 -18.13 -0.33 7.65
CA ASP A 8 -18.48 1.04 7.93
C ASP A 8 -17.46 1.64 8.93
N ILE A 9 -17.01 2.86 8.64
CA ILE A 9 -16.09 3.60 9.50
C ILE A 9 -16.87 4.77 10.11
N TRP A 10 -16.92 4.82 11.45
CA TRP A 10 -17.74 5.77 12.21
C TRP A 10 -16.94 6.94 12.81
N GLY A 11 -15.66 7.00 12.53
CA GLY A 11 -14.75 8.05 12.97
C GLY A 11 -13.43 7.95 12.22
N PRO A 12 -12.58 8.98 12.31
CA PRO A 12 -11.25 8.94 11.74
C PRO A 12 -10.43 7.83 12.41
N GLU A 13 -9.56 7.18 11.64
CA GLU A 13 -8.52 6.33 12.19
C GLU A 13 -7.54 7.16 13.03
N GLU A 14 -6.84 6.52 13.96
CA GLU A 14 -5.75 7.20 14.69
C GLU A 14 -4.70 7.65 13.67
N ASP A 15 -4.49 8.96 13.58
CA ASP A 15 -3.56 9.54 12.62
C ASP A 15 -2.12 9.15 12.92
N ILE A 16 -1.45 8.62 11.91
CA ILE A 16 0.00 8.58 11.89
C ILE A 16 0.48 9.87 11.23
N HIS A 17 1.28 10.63 11.96
CA HIS A 17 1.88 11.84 11.41
C HIS A 17 3.02 11.52 10.45
N TRP A 18 2.74 11.61 9.17
CA TRP A 18 3.69 11.37 8.08
C TRP A 18 4.61 12.57 7.78
N GLY A 19 4.48 13.63 8.51
CA GLY A 19 5.12 14.91 8.25
C GLY A 19 4.16 15.93 7.63
N VAL A 20 4.71 16.94 6.97
CA VAL A 20 3.92 18.01 6.35
C VAL A 20 3.38 17.53 5.02
N GLU A 21 2.05 17.44 4.88
CA GLU A 21 1.38 16.94 3.67
C GLU A 21 1.73 17.72 2.40
N THR A 22 2.01 19.01 2.51
CA THR A 22 2.43 19.85 1.37
C THR A 22 3.66 19.32 0.64
N GLY A 23 4.51 18.53 1.30
CA GLY A 23 5.64 17.83 0.68
C GLY A 23 5.26 16.64 -0.19
N TRP A 24 4.00 16.21 -0.12
CA TRP A 24 3.49 15.03 -0.84
C TRP A 24 2.54 15.39 -1.98
N LEU A 25 2.18 16.67 -2.08
CA LEU A 25 1.25 17.17 -3.07
C LEU A 25 1.96 17.54 -4.37
N GLU A 26 1.23 17.39 -5.47
CA GLU A 26 1.67 17.81 -6.81
C GLU A 26 3.07 17.27 -7.16
N ASN A 27 3.88 18.16 -7.68
CA ASN A 27 5.24 17.85 -8.11
C ASN A 27 6.24 17.74 -6.95
N ASN A 28 5.89 18.21 -5.76
CA ASN A 28 6.77 18.16 -4.58
C ASN A 28 7.08 16.72 -4.13
N ARG A 29 6.26 15.75 -4.53
CA ARG A 29 6.48 14.33 -4.24
C ARG A 29 7.52 13.66 -5.14
N TYR A 30 7.93 14.31 -6.21
CA TYR A 30 8.92 13.80 -7.15
C TYR A 30 10.27 14.49 -7.02
N LYS A 31 11.34 13.77 -7.33
CA LYS A 31 12.68 14.30 -7.50
C LYS A 31 13.30 13.74 -8.79
N GLY A 32 14.42 14.38 -9.22
CA GLY A 32 15.17 13.92 -10.38
C GLY A 32 14.30 13.80 -11.63
N ASP A 33 14.34 12.64 -12.28
CA ASP A 33 13.51 12.33 -13.46
C ASP A 33 12.20 11.64 -13.05
N ARG A 34 11.43 12.27 -12.17
CA ARG A 34 10.10 11.85 -11.69
C ARG A 34 10.14 10.61 -10.77
N GLU A 35 11.20 10.45 -10.01
CA GLU A 35 11.25 9.49 -8.91
C GLU A 35 10.48 10.02 -7.69
N LEU A 36 9.73 9.16 -7.00
CA LEU A 36 9.08 9.54 -5.75
C LEU A 36 10.12 9.79 -4.66
N ASP A 37 10.09 10.97 -4.04
CA ASP A 37 10.98 11.31 -2.93
C ASP A 37 10.60 10.55 -1.66
N ASN A 38 9.30 10.35 -1.43
CA ASN A 38 8.78 9.54 -0.33
C ASN A 38 7.93 8.38 -0.86
N PRO A 39 8.39 7.11 -0.79
CA PRO A 39 7.65 5.96 -1.29
C PRO A 39 6.33 5.74 -0.56
N LEU A 40 6.16 6.20 0.68
CA LEU A 40 4.93 6.06 1.45
C LEU A 40 3.77 6.84 0.83
N ALA A 41 4.05 7.99 0.23
CA ALA A 41 3.04 8.82 -0.44
C ALA A 41 2.32 8.08 -1.59
N ALA A 42 2.88 6.99 -2.11
CA ALA A 42 2.33 6.23 -3.23
C ALA A 42 1.64 4.91 -2.81
N VAL A 43 1.67 4.55 -1.54
CA VAL A 43 1.15 3.26 -1.04
C VAL A 43 -0.33 3.33 -0.72
N GLN A 44 -0.85 4.49 -0.34
CA GLN A 44 -2.25 4.64 0.07
C GLN A 44 -3.14 4.95 -1.12
N MET A 45 -4.31 4.29 -1.19
CA MET A 45 -5.37 4.66 -2.13
C MET A 45 -5.84 6.08 -1.85
N GLY A 46 -5.97 6.89 -2.91
CA GLY A 46 -6.39 8.29 -2.81
C GLY A 46 -5.27 9.31 -3.06
N LEU A 47 -4.00 8.91 -3.01
CA LEU A 47 -2.88 9.74 -3.48
C LEU A 47 -2.69 9.64 -5.00
N ILE A 48 -3.78 9.44 -5.72
CA ILE A 48 -3.83 9.38 -7.16
C ILE A 48 -3.88 10.82 -7.68
N TYR A 49 -2.71 11.39 -7.92
CA TYR A 49 -2.65 12.70 -8.52
C TYR A 49 -1.85 12.67 -9.81
N VAL A 50 -2.52 12.96 -10.91
CA VAL A 50 -1.90 13.29 -12.18
C VAL A 50 -2.35 14.68 -12.55
N ASN A 51 -1.42 15.62 -12.72
CA ASN A 51 -1.77 16.96 -13.14
C ASN A 51 -2.32 16.93 -14.58
N PRO A 52 -3.59 17.23 -14.80
CA PRO A 52 -4.20 17.17 -16.13
C PRO A 52 -3.58 18.16 -17.11
N GLN A 53 -2.93 19.19 -16.62
CA GLN A 53 -2.21 20.16 -17.44
C GLN A 53 -0.80 19.69 -17.85
N GLY A 54 -0.34 18.55 -17.32
CA GLY A 54 1.03 18.03 -17.45
C GLY A 54 1.89 18.30 -16.21
N PRO A 55 3.06 17.66 -16.10
CA PRO A 55 3.98 17.84 -14.97
C PRO A 55 4.35 19.30 -14.74
N ASP A 56 4.24 19.76 -13.51
CA ASP A 56 4.48 21.18 -13.12
C ASP A 56 3.57 22.18 -13.86
N GLY A 57 2.40 21.73 -14.36
CA GLY A 57 1.55 22.55 -15.23
C GLY A 57 2.13 22.78 -16.61
N ASN A 58 3.19 22.07 -17.00
CA ASN A 58 3.80 22.15 -18.33
C ASN A 58 3.07 21.18 -19.29
N PRO A 59 2.50 21.65 -20.40
CA PRO A 59 1.66 20.84 -21.28
C PRO A 59 2.48 19.92 -22.21
N ASP A 60 3.26 19.01 -21.64
CA ASP A 60 4.05 17.99 -22.32
C ASP A 60 3.37 16.61 -22.19
N PRO A 61 2.74 16.07 -23.26
CA PRO A 61 2.07 14.77 -23.21
C PRO A 61 2.98 13.59 -22.86
N LEU A 62 4.23 13.59 -23.31
CA LEU A 62 5.16 12.48 -23.05
C LEU A 62 5.64 12.49 -21.60
N ALA A 63 5.86 13.67 -21.03
CA ALA A 63 6.16 13.80 -19.62
C ALA A 63 4.94 13.41 -18.75
N SER A 64 3.72 13.80 -19.17
CA SER A 64 2.48 13.39 -18.53
C SER A 64 2.30 11.86 -18.55
N ALA A 65 2.62 11.19 -19.65
CA ALA A 65 2.56 9.73 -19.75
C ALA A 65 3.42 9.01 -18.69
N ARG A 66 4.58 9.57 -18.36
CA ARG A 66 5.44 9.02 -17.29
C ARG A 66 4.80 9.13 -15.93
N ASP A 67 4.22 10.29 -15.60
CA ASP A 67 3.52 10.51 -14.33
C ASP A 67 2.27 9.63 -14.21
N ILE A 68 1.52 9.50 -15.28
CA ILE A 68 0.35 8.61 -15.36
C ILE A 68 0.79 7.17 -15.06
N ARG A 69 1.83 6.68 -15.74
CA ARG A 69 2.31 5.30 -15.58
C ARG A 69 2.82 5.03 -14.18
N GLU A 70 3.56 5.97 -13.57
CA GLU A 70 4.02 5.84 -12.20
C GLU A 70 2.83 5.79 -11.22
N THR A 71 1.87 6.70 -11.36
CA THR A 71 0.71 6.79 -10.47
C THR A 71 -0.19 5.56 -10.59
N PHE A 72 -0.56 5.18 -11.82
CA PHE A 72 -1.44 4.03 -12.06
C PHE A 72 -0.74 2.70 -11.78
N GLY A 73 0.57 2.60 -12.04
CA GLY A 73 1.38 1.44 -11.68
C GLY A 73 1.39 1.17 -10.17
N ARG A 74 1.40 2.22 -9.35
CA ARG A 74 1.28 2.09 -7.87
C ARG A 74 -0.08 1.56 -7.42
N MET A 75 -1.11 1.70 -8.25
CA MET A 75 -2.42 1.07 -8.05
C MET A 75 -2.53 -0.31 -8.70
N ALA A 76 -1.41 -0.88 -9.14
CA ALA A 76 -1.35 -2.14 -9.88
C ALA A 76 -2.11 -2.13 -11.21
N MET A 77 -2.26 -0.95 -11.85
CA MET A 77 -2.84 -0.81 -13.18
C MET A 77 -1.73 -0.84 -14.23
N ASN A 78 -1.85 -1.72 -15.21
CA ASN A 78 -0.98 -1.74 -16.37
C ASN A 78 -1.40 -0.68 -17.42
N ASP A 79 -0.65 -0.57 -18.52
CA ASP A 79 -0.93 0.41 -19.57
C ASP A 79 -2.31 0.21 -20.21
N GLU A 80 -2.76 -1.03 -20.39
CA GLU A 80 -4.09 -1.34 -20.96
C GLU A 80 -5.22 -0.91 -20.03
N GLU A 81 -5.12 -1.26 -18.77
CA GLU A 81 -6.09 -0.86 -17.73
C GLU A 81 -6.09 0.67 -17.56
N THR A 82 -4.93 1.31 -17.65
CA THR A 82 -4.78 2.77 -17.56
C THR A 82 -5.50 3.46 -18.72
N VAL A 83 -5.24 3.05 -19.96
CA VAL A 83 -5.94 3.62 -21.13
C VAL A 83 -7.43 3.38 -21.07
N ALA A 84 -7.85 2.18 -20.67
CA ALA A 84 -9.27 1.85 -20.52
C ALA A 84 -9.96 2.75 -19.48
N LEU A 85 -9.32 2.98 -18.32
CA LEU A 85 -9.85 3.84 -17.26
C LEU A 85 -9.92 5.31 -17.66
N VAL A 86 -8.85 5.84 -18.31
CA VAL A 86 -8.83 7.23 -18.78
C VAL A 86 -9.92 7.45 -19.84
N ALA A 87 -9.92 6.67 -20.90
CA ALA A 87 -10.86 6.83 -21.99
C ALA A 87 -12.31 6.54 -21.57
N GLY A 88 -12.53 5.46 -20.80
CA GLY A 88 -13.86 5.09 -20.33
C GLY A 88 -14.41 6.06 -19.30
N GLY A 89 -13.57 6.53 -18.38
CA GLY A 89 -13.94 7.55 -17.40
C GLY A 89 -14.28 8.89 -18.06
N HIS A 90 -13.44 9.35 -18.99
CA HIS A 90 -13.64 10.60 -19.73
C HIS A 90 -14.73 10.53 -20.81
N THR A 91 -15.28 9.34 -21.09
CA THR A 91 -16.53 9.23 -21.85
C THR A 91 -17.67 9.97 -21.17
N PHE A 92 -17.65 10.04 -19.83
CA PHE A 92 -18.69 10.65 -19.02
C PHE A 92 -18.26 11.99 -18.43
N GLY A 93 -19.24 12.87 -18.25
CA GLY A 93 -19.09 14.06 -17.45
C GLY A 93 -18.45 15.24 -18.17
N LYS A 94 -18.37 16.32 -17.41
CA LYS A 94 -17.83 17.62 -17.79
C LYS A 94 -17.11 18.24 -16.60
N ALA A 95 -15.93 18.80 -16.86
CA ALA A 95 -15.25 19.65 -15.88
C ALA A 95 -15.68 21.11 -16.05
N HIS A 96 -15.71 21.85 -14.94
CA HIS A 96 -16.06 23.26 -14.91
C HIS A 96 -14.94 24.10 -14.33
N GLY A 97 -14.53 25.08 -15.07
CA GLY A 97 -13.55 26.11 -14.72
C GLY A 97 -14.00 27.44 -15.29
N ALA A 98 -15.22 27.87 -14.93
CA ALA A 98 -15.91 29.03 -15.52
C ALA A 98 -15.18 30.35 -15.24
N SER A 99 -14.40 30.43 -14.17
CA SER A 99 -13.62 31.62 -13.78
C SER A 99 -12.41 31.23 -12.94
N THR A 100 -11.63 32.24 -12.51
CA THR A 100 -10.44 32.07 -11.70
C THR A 100 -10.73 31.64 -10.28
N GLU A 101 -9.73 31.08 -9.58
CA GLU A 101 -9.82 30.62 -8.19
C GLU A 101 -10.22 31.70 -7.18
N ASP A 102 -10.05 33.00 -7.51
CA ASP A 102 -10.49 34.11 -6.66
C ASP A 102 -11.99 34.06 -6.31
N HIS A 103 -12.80 33.34 -7.08
CA HIS A 103 -14.22 33.17 -6.88
C HIS A 103 -14.56 31.91 -6.04
N VAL A 104 -13.59 31.04 -5.77
CA VAL A 104 -13.78 29.83 -4.97
C VAL A 104 -13.77 30.21 -3.49
N GLN A 105 -14.80 29.77 -2.76
CA GLN A 105 -14.97 30.05 -1.33
C GLN A 105 -14.19 29.04 -0.47
N ALA A 106 -14.35 29.11 0.84
CA ALA A 106 -13.65 28.26 1.79
C ALA A 106 -13.90 26.75 1.56
N GLU A 107 -12.93 25.94 1.92
CA GLU A 107 -13.08 24.49 2.02
C GLU A 107 -14.19 24.08 3.01
N PRO A 108 -14.71 22.83 2.96
CA PRO A 108 -15.81 22.41 3.83
C PRO A 108 -15.56 22.63 5.32
N GLU A 109 -14.36 22.31 5.82
CA GLU A 109 -13.99 22.50 7.24
C GLU A 109 -13.86 23.98 7.63
N GLY A 110 -13.49 24.83 6.68
CA GLY A 110 -13.39 26.28 6.87
C GLY A 110 -14.65 27.04 6.52
N ALA A 111 -15.69 26.37 5.99
CA ALA A 111 -16.93 27.00 5.56
C ALA A 111 -17.81 27.38 6.76
N PRO A 112 -18.62 28.48 6.67
CA PRO A 112 -19.53 28.86 7.71
C PRO A 112 -20.68 27.85 7.88
N LEU A 113 -21.30 27.84 9.06
CA LEU A 113 -22.32 26.86 9.45
C LEU A 113 -23.52 26.82 8.48
N GLU A 114 -23.93 27.96 7.91
CA GLU A 114 -25.00 28.08 6.96
C GLU A 114 -24.76 27.39 5.62
N GLU A 115 -23.52 27.08 5.28
CA GLU A 115 -23.16 26.28 4.10
C GLU A 115 -23.26 24.77 4.34
N MET A 116 -23.55 24.34 5.56
CA MET A 116 -23.87 22.95 5.93
C MET A 116 -22.86 21.91 5.42
N GLY A 117 -21.59 22.26 5.38
CA GLY A 117 -20.51 21.40 4.92
C GLY A 117 -20.30 21.34 3.40
N PHE A 118 -20.96 22.19 2.64
CA PHE A 118 -20.80 22.26 1.18
C PHE A 118 -19.67 23.18 0.72
N GLY A 119 -18.73 23.55 1.46
CA GLY A 119 -17.62 24.43 1.09
C GLY A 119 -17.23 24.46 -0.41
N TRP A 120 -16.23 25.23 -0.79
CA TRP A 120 -15.83 25.49 -2.19
C TRP A 120 -16.95 26.00 -3.09
N THR A 121 -17.91 26.70 -2.54
CA THR A 121 -18.94 27.36 -3.32
C THR A 121 -18.33 28.44 -4.22
N SER A 122 -19.00 28.77 -5.33
CA SER A 122 -18.51 29.78 -6.26
C SER A 122 -19.29 31.11 -6.09
N SER A 123 -18.56 32.22 -6.06
CA SER A 123 -19.12 33.57 -6.13
C SER A 123 -19.24 34.09 -7.56
N TYR A 124 -18.88 33.31 -8.56
CA TYR A 124 -18.95 33.68 -9.97
C TYR A 124 -20.36 33.45 -10.51
N GLY A 125 -20.97 34.48 -11.14
CA GLY A 125 -22.28 34.36 -11.74
C GLY A 125 -23.35 33.83 -10.78
N SER A 126 -24.02 32.75 -11.17
CA SER A 126 -24.99 32.03 -10.34
C SER A 126 -24.34 31.08 -9.31
N GLY A 127 -23.10 30.76 -9.48
CA GLY A 127 -22.36 29.76 -8.69
C GLY A 127 -22.73 28.31 -8.98
N VAL A 128 -23.65 28.07 -9.91
CA VAL A 128 -24.13 26.72 -10.28
C VAL A 128 -24.15 26.54 -11.79
N GLY A 129 -24.35 25.31 -12.27
CA GLY A 129 -24.43 25.00 -13.69
C GLY A 129 -23.17 25.44 -14.45
N SER A 130 -23.32 26.20 -15.51
CA SER A 130 -22.23 26.72 -16.32
C SER A 130 -21.32 27.73 -15.60
N ASP A 131 -21.75 28.27 -14.47
CA ASP A 131 -20.95 29.18 -13.63
C ASP A 131 -20.12 28.43 -12.54
N THR A 132 -20.14 27.11 -12.53
CA THR A 132 -19.46 26.30 -11.52
C THR A 132 -17.94 26.33 -11.71
N ILE A 133 -17.20 26.29 -10.59
CA ILE A 133 -15.75 26.12 -10.57
C ILE A 133 -15.47 24.88 -9.72
N THR A 134 -15.21 23.72 -10.38
CA THR A 134 -14.83 22.47 -9.72
C THR A 134 -13.35 22.14 -9.91
N SER A 135 -12.75 22.71 -10.97
CA SER A 135 -11.34 22.61 -11.29
C SER A 135 -10.94 23.78 -12.19
N GLY A 136 -9.66 23.89 -12.55
CA GLY A 136 -9.23 24.87 -13.55
C GLY A 136 -9.63 24.51 -14.97
N ILE A 137 -10.05 23.28 -15.23
CA ILE A 137 -10.36 22.75 -16.57
C ILE A 137 -11.82 23.03 -16.92
N GLU A 138 -12.11 23.40 -18.18
CA GLU A 138 -13.46 23.65 -18.68
C GLU A 138 -13.73 22.81 -19.92
N GLY A 139 -14.79 22.00 -19.90
CA GLY A 139 -15.31 21.28 -21.05
C GLY A 139 -15.62 19.81 -20.79
N ALA A 140 -16.26 19.18 -21.76
CA ALA A 140 -16.50 17.75 -21.83
C ALA A 140 -15.52 17.12 -22.84
N TRP A 141 -15.24 15.83 -22.67
CA TRP A 141 -14.36 15.07 -23.57
C TRP A 141 -15.08 14.47 -24.78
N THR A 142 -16.42 14.34 -24.69
CA THR A 142 -17.24 13.72 -25.74
C THR A 142 -18.47 14.56 -26.03
N ALA A 143 -19.09 14.32 -27.20
CA ALA A 143 -20.35 14.96 -27.59
C ALA A 143 -21.55 14.45 -26.77
N ASN A 144 -21.43 13.26 -26.13
CA ASN A 144 -22.50 12.62 -25.37
C ASN A 144 -22.08 12.29 -23.93
N PRO A 145 -21.80 13.29 -23.07
CA PRO A 145 -21.15 13.08 -21.77
C PRO A 145 -22.00 12.33 -20.73
N THR A 146 -23.20 11.87 -21.09
CA THR A 146 -24.10 11.09 -20.24
C THR A 146 -24.32 9.66 -20.74
N GLN A 147 -23.61 9.24 -21.81
CA GLN A 147 -23.78 7.93 -22.42
C GLN A 147 -22.44 7.26 -22.67
N TRP A 148 -22.43 5.94 -22.56
CA TRP A 148 -21.30 5.13 -23.03
C TRP A 148 -21.30 5.06 -24.54
N ASP A 149 -20.23 5.50 -25.14
CA ASP A 149 -19.94 5.34 -26.57
C ASP A 149 -18.42 5.35 -26.83
N ASN A 150 -18.01 5.30 -28.09
CA ASN A 150 -16.60 5.36 -28.50
C ASN A 150 -16.13 6.80 -28.80
N GLY A 151 -16.94 7.79 -28.47
CA GLY A 151 -16.74 9.21 -28.83
C GLY A 151 -15.43 9.80 -28.31
N TYR A 152 -14.89 9.30 -27.20
CA TYR A 152 -13.58 9.74 -26.72
C TYR A 152 -12.47 9.50 -27.75
N PHE A 153 -12.37 8.28 -28.28
CA PHE A 153 -11.37 7.94 -29.29
C PHE A 153 -11.69 8.53 -30.66
N ASP A 154 -12.97 8.61 -31.01
CA ASP A 154 -13.42 9.26 -32.26
C ASP A 154 -12.92 10.70 -32.32
N LEU A 155 -13.04 11.44 -31.22
CA LEU A 155 -12.55 12.81 -31.14
C LEU A 155 -11.03 12.88 -31.00
N LEU A 156 -10.42 12.08 -30.14
CA LEU A 156 -8.98 12.09 -29.91
C LEU A 156 -8.17 11.86 -31.19
N PHE A 157 -8.62 10.96 -32.08
CA PHE A 157 -7.96 10.64 -33.33
C PHE A 157 -8.57 11.33 -34.57
N GLY A 158 -9.80 11.83 -34.45
CA GLY A 158 -10.52 12.46 -35.54
C GLY A 158 -10.11 13.91 -35.86
N TYR A 159 -9.45 14.56 -34.87
CA TYR A 159 -9.05 15.97 -34.95
C TYR A 159 -7.56 16.18 -34.75
N GLU A 160 -7.06 17.30 -35.27
CA GLU A 160 -5.85 17.93 -34.75
C GLU A 160 -6.20 18.80 -33.58
N TRP A 161 -5.29 18.88 -32.59
CA TRP A 161 -5.52 19.55 -31.32
C TRP A 161 -4.56 20.71 -31.15
N GLU A 162 -5.07 21.84 -30.69
CA GLU A 162 -4.28 23.04 -30.37
C GLU A 162 -4.39 23.36 -28.89
N LEU A 163 -3.23 23.66 -28.29
CA LEU A 163 -3.13 24.09 -26.90
C LEU A 163 -3.77 25.46 -26.72
N THR A 164 -4.65 25.58 -25.72
CA THR A 164 -5.32 26.82 -25.34
C THR A 164 -5.47 26.89 -23.83
N LYS A 165 -6.23 27.86 -23.34
CA LYS A 165 -6.55 28.02 -21.94
C LYS A 165 -8.03 28.07 -21.68
N SER A 166 -8.44 27.45 -20.57
CA SER A 166 -9.77 27.60 -20.01
C SER A 166 -10.03 29.02 -19.51
N PRO A 167 -11.27 29.41 -19.20
CA PRO A 167 -11.56 30.69 -18.55
C PRO A 167 -10.83 30.87 -17.20
N ALA A 168 -10.56 29.76 -16.48
CA ALA A 168 -9.79 29.76 -15.25
C ALA A 168 -8.28 29.89 -15.46
N GLY A 169 -7.79 29.82 -16.71
CA GLY A 169 -6.37 29.94 -17.07
C GLY A 169 -5.61 28.63 -17.17
N ALA A 170 -6.24 27.50 -16.94
CA ALA A 170 -5.60 26.18 -17.05
C ALA A 170 -5.37 25.79 -18.51
N HIS A 171 -4.30 25.04 -18.79
CA HIS A 171 -4.01 24.50 -20.11
C HIS A 171 -5.01 23.38 -20.46
N ILE A 172 -5.64 23.53 -21.62
CA ILE A 172 -6.52 22.55 -22.24
C ILE A 172 -6.23 22.48 -23.74
N TRP A 173 -6.73 21.46 -24.43
CA TRP A 173 -6.55 21.29 -25.85
C TRP A 173 -7.92 21.33 -26.54
N HIS A 174 -8.05 22.13 -27.59
CA HIS A 174 -9.26 22.24 -28.41
C HIS A 174 -9.04 21.62 -29.80
N ALA A 175 -10.10 20.99 -30.31
CA ALA A 175 -10.09 20.41 -31.67
C ALA A 175 -10.13 21.53 -32.74
N VAL A 176 -9.22 21.43 -33.72
CA VAL A 176 -9.15 22.38 -34.83
C VAL A 176 -10.30 22.12 -35.81
N GLY A 177 -11.14 23.12 -36.03
CA GLY A 177 -12.25 23.02 -36.97
C GLY A 177 -13.32 22.00 -36.54
N GLN A 178 -13.58 21.88 -35.25
CA GLN A 178 -14.57 20.97 -34.71
C GLN A 178 -15.96 21.19 -35.32
N LYS A 179 -16.60 20.10 -35.72
CA LYS A 179 -17.97 20.13 -36.26
C LYS A 179 -18.99 20.27 -35.13
N GLU A 180 -20.13 20.87 -35.44
CA GLU A 180 -21.22 21.06 -34.46
C GLU A 180 -21.76 19.73 -33.92
N GLU A 181 -21.78 18.66 -34.71
CA GLU A 181 -22.21 17.33 -34.28
C GLU A 181 -21.31 16.71 -33.23
N ASP A 182 -20.05 17.10 -33.19
CA ASP A 182 -19.02 16.62 -32.27
C ASP A 182 -18.86 17.52 -31.01
N MET A 183 -19.67 18.59 -30.91
CA MET A 183 -19.71 19.47 -29.75
C MET A 183 -20.62 18.90 -28.64
N ALA A 184 -20.25 19.15 -27.40
CA ALA A 184 -21.03 18.74 -26.22
C ALA A 184 -22.23 19.69 -25.99
N PRO A 185 -23.31 19.24 -25.32
CA PRO A 185 -24.34 20.14 -24.82
C PRO A 185 -23.78 21.01 -23.68
N ASP A 186 -24.28 22.22 -23.58
CA ASP A 186 -24.04 23.04 -22.39
C ASP A 186 -24.65 22.40 -21.13
N ALA A 187 -24.09 22.70 -19.95
CA ALA A 187 -24.51 22.08 -18.69
C ALA A 187 -25.93 22.50 -18.24
N GLU A 188 -26.39 23.69 -18.61
CA GLU A 188 -27.70 24.21 -18.22
C GLU A 188 -28.71 24.19 -19.36
N ASP A 189 -28.26 24.41 -20.60
CA ASP A 189 -29.11 24.45 -21.79
C ASP A 189 -28.62 23.48 -22.85
N ALA A 190 -29.16 22.28 -22.88
CA ALA A 190 -28.80 21.23 -23.84
C ALA A 190 -29.02 21.62 -25.32
N SER A 191 -29.74 22.73 -25.60
CA SER A 191 -29.89 23.28 -26.97
C SER A 191 -28.67 24.08 -27.42
N VAL A 192 -27.82 24.51 -26.48
CA VAL A 192 -26.55 25.20 -26.76
C VAL A 192 -25.44 24.16 -26.89
N LYS A 193 -24.63 24.35 -27.92
CA LYS A 193 -23.46 23.49 -28.16
C LYS A 193 -22.17 24.20 -27.77
N VAL A 194 -21.32 23.50 -27.01
CA VAL A 194 -20.01 23.97 -26.55
C VAL A 194 -18.90 23.04 -27.06
N PRO A 195 -17.71 23.57 -27.37
CA PRO A 195 -16.60 22.73 -27.82
C PRO A 195 -16.24 21.65 -26.79
N THR A 196 -15.86 20.47 -27.28
CA THR A 196 -15.19 19.46 -26.46
C THR A 196 -13.71 19.82 -26.26
N MET A 197 -13.09 19.23 -25.27
CA MET A 197 -11.67 19.48 -24.98
C MET A 197 -10.94 18.17 -24.65
N MET A 198 -9.62 18.21 -24.70
CA MET A 198 -8.72 17.21 -24.12
C MET A 198 -7.78 17.87 -23.14
N THR A 199 -7.34 17.12 -22.14
CA THR A 199 -6.26 17.54 -21.23
C THR A 199 -4.92 17.10 -21.79
N THR A 200 -3.82 17.53 -21.19
CA THR A 200 -2.48 17.04 -21.54
C THR A 200 -2.35 15.55 -21.20
N ALA A 201 -3.03 15.09 -20.15
CA ALA A 201 -3.10 13.66 -19.83
C ALA A 201 -3.83 12.84 -20.91
N ASP A 202 -4.88 13.39 -21.54
CA ASP A 202 -5.55 12.74 -22.68
C ASP A 202 -4.65 12.73 -23.91
N MET A 203 -3.92 13.79 -24.16
CA MET A 203 -2.95 13.84 -25.26
C MET A 203 -1.84 12.80 -25.09
N ALA A 204 -1.51 12.42 -23.85
CA ALA A 204 -0.59 11.31 -23.58
C ALA A 204 -1.11 9.98 -24.15
N MET A 205 -2.43 9.73 -24.15
CA MET A 205 -3.04 8.53 -24.73
C MET A 205 -2.87 8.47 -26.27
N ARG A 206 -2.66 9.62 -26.90
CA ARG A 206 -2.40 9.74 -28.34
C ARG A 206 -0.91 9.74 -28.69
N GLU A 207 -0.06 10.32 -27.86
CA GLU A 207 1.34 10.61 -28.21
C GLU A 207 2.34 9.60 -27.64
N ASP A 208 2.12 9.02 -26.45
CA ASP A 208 2.97 7.97 -25.92
C ASP A 208 2.86 6.70 -26.76
N PRO A 209 3.96 6.08 -27.19
CA PRO A 209 3.91 4.95 -28.13
C PRO A 209 3.08 3.75 -27.64
N SER A 210 3.21 3.38 -26.35
CA SER A 210 2.47 2.25 -25.76
C SER A 210 0.99 2.57 -25.62
N TYR A 211 0.66 3.72 -25.04
CA TYR A 211 -0.74 4.15 -24.89
C TYR A 211 -1.42 4.34 -26.24
N LYS A 212 -0.74 4.87 -27.23
CA LYS A 212 -1.25 5.07 -28.61
C LYS A 212 -1.62 3.76 -29.28
N GLU A 213 -0.81 2.73 -29.14
CA GLU A 213 -1.09 1.41 -29.70
C GLU A 213 -2.38 0.84 -29.09
N ILE A 214 -2.51 0.89 -27.78
CA ILE A 214 -3.69 0.43 -27.04
C ILE A 214 -4.92 1.27 -27.41
N SER A 215 -4.79 2.60 -27.41
CA SER A 215 -5.89 3.53 -27.74
C SER A 215 -6.42 3.30 -29.15
N LYS A 216 -5.56 3.06 -30.13
CA LYS A 216 -5.98 2.73 -31.51
C LYS A 216 -6.67 1.38 -31.58
N ARG A 217 -6.18 0.37 -30.88
CA ARG A 217 -6.82 -0.94 -30.82
C ARG A 217 -8.23 -0.83 -30.23
N PHE A 218 -8.41 -0.08 -29.15
CA PHE A 218 -9.72 0.17 -28.55
C PHE A 218 -10.64 1.00 -29.44
N HIS A 219 -10.09 1.99 -30.15
CA HIS A 219 -10.84 2.75 -31.15
C HIS A 219 -11.41 1.87 -32.26
N GLU A 220 -10.60 0.93 -32.76
CA GLU A 220 -10.97 -0.01 -33.83
C GLU A 220 -11.88 -1.15 -33.32
N ASN A 221 -11.87 -1.44 -32.01
CA ASN A 221 -12.60 -2.56 -31.39
C ASN A 221 -13.41 -2.09 -30.18
N PRO A 222 -14.56 -1.42 -30.37
CA PRO A 222 -15.36 -0.86 -29.26
C PRO A 222 -15.84 -1.88 -28.22
N ASP A 223 -16.10 -3.12 -28.62
CA ASP A 223 -16.52 -4.19 -27.70
C ASP A 223 -15.36 -4.61 -26.78
N GLU A 224 -14.13 -4.65 -27.30
CA GLU A 224 -12.92 -4.90 -26.51
C GLU A 224 -12.67 -3.78 -25.51
N PHE A 225 -12.85 -2.52 -25.94
CA PHE A 225 -12.76 -1.37 -25.07
C PHE A 225 -13.79 -1.42 -23.93
N ALA A 226 -15.02 -1.77 -24.23
CA ALA A 226 -16.09 -1.88 -23.23
C ALA A 226 -15.78 -2.95 -22.17
N ASP A 227 -15.28 -4.13 -22.57
CA ASP A 227 -14.86 -5.19 -21.66
C ASP A 227 -13.64 -4.76 -20.81
N ALA A 228 -12.62 -4.18 -21.45
CA ALA A 228 -11.42 -3.68 -20.77
C ALA A 228 -11.76 -2.61 -19.73
N PHE A 229 -12.63 -1.65 -20.06
CA PHE A 229 -13.08 -0.63 -19.13
C PHE A 229 -13.86 -1.25 -17.95
N ALA A 230 -14.80 -2.15 -18.24
CA ALA A 230 -15.59 -2.79 -17.20
C ALA A 230 -14.70 -3.56 -16.19
N ARG A 231 -13.67 -4.25 -16.68
CA ARG A 231 -12.70 -4.99 -15.85
C ARG A 231 -11.80 -4.05 -15.06
N ALA A 232 -11.24 -3.04 -15.70
CA ALA A 232 -10.37 -2.06 -15.04
C ALA A 232 -11.15 -1.23 -14.01
N TRP A 233 -12.38 -0.83 -14.31
CA TRP A 233 -13.27 -0.15 -13.36
C TRP A 233 -13.62 -1.03 -12.17
N PHE A 234 -13.93 -2.31 -12.39
CA PHE A 234 -14.18 -3.26 -11.32
C PHE A 234 -12.94 -3.43 -10.42
N LYS A 235 -11.75 -3.57 -11.02
CA LYS A 235 -10.48 -3.63 -10.29
C LYS A 235 -10.25 -2.37 -9.45
N LEU A 236 -10.38 -1.17 -10.06
CA LEU A 236 -10.19 0.10 -9.36
C LEU A 236 -11.06 0.23 -8.12
N LEU A 237 -12.32 -0.22 -8.20
CA LEU A 237 -13.29 -0.09 -7.11
C LEU A 237 -13.23 -1.21 -6.07
N HIS A 238 -12.53 -2.32 -6.32
CA HIS A 238 -12.59 -3.52 -5.46
C HIS A 238 -11.23 -4.06 -5.02
N ARG A 239 -10.11 -3.55 -5.58
CA ARG A 239 -8.78 -4.08 -5.26
C ARG A 239 -8.37 -3.90 -3.78
N ASP A 240 -8.99 -2.97 -3.07
CA ASP A 240 -8.80 -2.72 -1.65
C ASP A 240 -9.65 -3.60 -0.73
N MET A 241 -10.48 -4.46 -1.31
CA MET A 241 -11.41 -5.31 -0.55
C MET A 241 -10.83 -6.66 -0.14
N GLY A 242 -9.63 -7.00 -0.59
CA GLY A 242 -9.00 -8.29 -0.36
C GLY A 242 -9.55 -9.40 -1.26
N PRO A 243 -9.42 -10.67 -0.86
CA PRO A 243 -9.84 -11.80 -1.68
C PRO A 243 -11.36 -11.86 -1.86
N LYS A 244 -11.79 -12.51 -2.95
CA LYS A 244 -13.20 -12.65 -3.32
C LYS A 244 -14.09 -13.24 -2.22
N THR A 245 -13.54 -14.03 -1.30
CA THR A 245 -14.26 -14.59 -0.15
C THR A 245 -14.85 -13.54 0.79
N ARG A 246 -14.36 -12.29 0.71
CA ARG A 246 -14.90 -11.15 1.47
C ARG A 246 -16.05 -10.43 0.77
N TYR A 247 -16.28 -10.72 -0.51
CA TYR A 247 -17.25 -9.98 -1.31
C TYR A 247 -18.67 -10.43 -0.98
N MET A 248 -19.61 -9.48 -0.94
CA MET A 248 -21.00 -9.70 -0.62
C MET A 248 -21.91 -9.08 -1.67
N GLY A 249 -23.03 -9.75 -1.93
CA GLY A 249 -24.10 -9.26 -2.81
C GLY A 249 -24.35 -10.16 -4.01
N PRO A 250 -25.50 -9.96 -4.68
CA PRO A 250 -25.94 -10.81 -5.77
C PRO A 250 -25.22 -10.54 -7.10
N GLU A 251 -24.48 -9.43 -7.20
CA GLU A 251 -23.81 -9.01 -8.43
C GLU A 251 -22.30 -9.28 -8.41
N VAL A 252 -21.82 -10.00 -7.38
CA VAL A 252 -20.42 -10.45 -7.31
C VAL A 252 -20.13 -11.34 -8.52
N PRO A 253 -19.12 -11.02 -9.36
CA PRO A 253 -18.77 -11.84 -10.49
C PRO A 253 -18.35 -13.25 -10.06
N GLU A 254 -18.75 -14.28 -10.83
CA GLU A 254 -18.31 -15.66 -10.58
C GLU A 254 -16.81 -15.85 -10.87
N GLU A 255 -16.29 -15.11 -11.86
CA GLU A 255 -14.87 -15.12 -12.22
C GLU A 255 -14.01 -14.61 -11.04
N GLU A 256 -12.93 -15.32 -10.77
CA GLU A 256 -11.89 -14.89 -9.83
C GLU A 256 -10.70 -14.36 -10.63
N LEU A 257 -10.33 -13.12 -10.36
CA LEU A 257 -9.31 -12.41 -11.11
C LEU A 257 -7.95 -12.48 -10.40
N ILE A 258 -6.86 -12.47 -11.17
CA ILE A 258 -5.50 -12.64 -10.62
C ILE A 258 -5.15 -11.59 -9.55
N TRP A 259 -5.59 -10.36 -9.73
CA TRP A 259 -5.35 -9.26 -8.78
C TRP A 259 -6.15 -9.39 -7.46
N GLN A 260 -7.09 -10.33 -7.36
CA GLN A 260 -7.79 -10.68 -6.12
C GLN A 260 -6.96 -11.64 -5.25
N ASP A 261 -5.74 -11.94 -5.67
CA ASP A 261 -4.79 -12.81 -4.98
C ASP A 261 -5.37 -14.18 -4.61
N PRO A 262 -5.91 -14.92 -5.60
CA PRO A 262 -6.63 -16.15 -5.33
C PRO A 262 -5.76 -17.19 -4.63
N VAL A 263 -6.30 -17.80 -3.58
CA VAL A 263 -5.67 -18.90 -2.84
C VAL A 263 -6.62 -20.07 -2.82
N PRO A 264 -6.20 -21.27 -3.26
CA PRO A 264 -7.01 -22.47 -3.10
C PRO A 264 -7.36 -22.71 -1.64
N ALA A 265 -8.55 -23.26 -1.38
CA ALA A 265 -8.96 -23.61 -0.02
C ALA A 265 -7.96 -24.59 0.60
N GLY A 266 -7.53 -24.32 1.83
CA GLY A 266 -6.65 -25.19 2.60
C GLY A 266 -7.41 -26.35 3.23
N ASP A 267 -6.67 -27.42 3.54
CA ASP A 267 -7.18 -28.54 4.36
C ASP A 267 -6.91 -28.25 5.84
N SER A 268 -7.92 -28.35 6.68
CA SER A 268 -7.80 -28.21 8.14
C SER A 268 -7.90 -29.54 8.89
N THR A 269 -7.94 -30.67 8.18
CA THR A 269 -8.22 -31.99 8.77
C THR A 269 -6.97 -32.80 9.11
N TYR A 270 -5.78 -32.34 8.76
CA TYR A 270 -4.51 -33.00 9.10
C TYR A 270 -4.21 -32.96 10.61
N ASP A 271 -3.32 -33.85 11.07
CA ASP A 271 -2.91 -33.89 12.48
C ASP A 271 -1.86 -32.81 12.79
N VAL A 272 -2.31 -31.71 13.39
CA VAL A 272 -1.46 -30.57 13.82
C VAL A 272 -0.34 -31.03 14.77
N SER A 273 -0.61 -32.03 15.65
CA SER A 273 0.40 -32.52 16.58
C SER A 273 1.53 -33.25 15.86
N ALA A 274 1.22 -34.01 14.83
CA ALA A 274 2.22 -34.67 13.99
C ALA A 274 3.09 -33.65 13.23
N VAL A 275 2.49 -32.55 12.74
CA VAL A 275 3.25 -31.46 12.10
C VAL A 275 4.17 -30.78 13.11
N LYS A 276 3.68 -30.46 14.32
CA LYS A 276 4.49 -29.88 15.41
C LYS A 276 5.69 -30.77 15.76
N GLU A 277 5.49 -32.09 15.86
CA GLU A 277 6.58 -33.04 16.15
C GLU A 277 7.67 -33.00 15.07
N LYS A 278 7.29 -32.95 13.79
CA LYS A 278 8.24 -32.85 12.69
C LYS A 278 9.00 -31.52 12.72
N ILE A 279 8.34 -30.41 12.96
CA ILE A 279 8.94 -29.10 13.10
C ILE A 279 9.97 -29.09 14.25
N LEU A 280 9.64 -29.64 15.41
CA LEU A 280 10.56 -29.72 16.55
C LEU A 280 11.83 -30.48 16.25
N ASN A 281 11.78 -31.44 15.31
CA ASN A 281 12.89 -32.32 14.93
C ASN A 281 13.54 -31.94 13.58
N CYS A 282 13.14 -30.84 12.94
CA CYS A 282 13.61 -30.47 11.59
C CYS A 282 15.03 -29.89 11.54
N GLY A 283 15.61 -29.56 12.68
CA GLY A 283 16.99 -29.04 12.79
C GLY A 283 17.15 -27.55 12.48
N LEU A 284 16.05 -26.82 12.26
CA LEU A 284 16.07 -25.37 12.14
C LEU A 284 16.23 -24.68 13.50
N SER A 285 16.90 -23.55 13.51
CA SER A 285 16.99 -22.67 14.69
C SER A 285 15.68 -21.93 14.96
N ILE A 286 15.50 -21.46 16.19
CA ILE A 286 14.39 -20.59 16.58
C ILE A 286 14.34 -19.36 15.67
N GLN A 287 15.50 -18.77 15.36
CA GLN A 287 15.63 -17.59 14.53
C GLN A 287 15.16 -17.85 13.08
N GLU A 288 15.60 -18.93 12.44
CA GLU A 288 15.17 -19.28 11.08
C GLU A 288 13.66 -19.47 10.98
N MET A 289 13.05 -20.13 11.96
CA MET A 289 11.60 -20.36 12.00
C MET A 289 10.82 -19.05 12.20
N ILE A 290 11.22 -18.22 13.16
CA ILE A 290 10.55 -16.94 13.46
C ILE A 290 10.70 -15.96 12.29
N GLU A 291 11.89 -15.81 11.72
CA GLU A 291 12.16 -14.88 10.63
C GLU A 291 11.36 -15.23 9.38
N THR A 292 11.25 -16.51 9.05
CA THR A 292 10.44 -16.98 7.91
C THR A 292 8.95 -16.71 8.13
N ALA A 293 8.42 -17.04 9.30
CA ALA A 293 7.01 -16.79 9.62
C ALA A 293 6.69 -15.28 9.63
N TRP A 294 7.54 -14.47 10.24
CA TRP A 294 7.40 -13.01 10.23
C TRP A 294 7.45 -12.46 8.80
N SER A 295 8.43 -12.84 8.01
CA SER A 295 8.60 -12.37 6.63
C SER A 295 7.42 -12.74 5.74
N SER A 296 6.78 -13.88 5.98
CA SER A 296 5.56 -14.30 5.28
C SER A 296 4.35 -13.47 5.72
N ALA A 297 4.06 -13.44 7.02
CA ALA A 297 2.83 -12.85 7.54
C ALA A 297 2.83 -11.30 7.51
N SER A 298 3.98 -10.69 7.76
CA SER A 298 4.10 -9.22 7.87
C SER A 298 4.07 -8.47 6.55
N THR A 299 3.86 -9.17 5.43
CA THR A 299 3.54 -8.54 4.13
C THR A 299 2.10 -8.07 4.06
N TYR A 300 1.24 -8.46 5.01
CA TYR A 300 -0.15 -8.02 5.04
C TYR A 300 -0.28 -6.49 5.16
N ARG A 301 -1.22 -5.95 4.39
CA ARG A 301 -1.60 -4.53 4.43
C ARG A 301 -3.09 -4.40 4.66
N GLY A 302 -3.47 -3.80 5.79
CA GLY A 302 -4.87 -3.53 6.13
C GLY A 302 -5.55 -2.52 5.22
N SER A 303 -4.77 -1.69 4.49
CA SER A 303 -5.28 -0.68 3.56
C SER A 303 -5.95 -1.27 2.31
N ASP A 304 -5.44 -2.41 1.81
CA ASP A 304 -5.96 -3.09 0.62
C ASP A 304 -6.17 -4.61 0.82
N MET A 305 -5.99 -5.09 2.05
CA MET A 305 -6.19 -6.49 2.44
C MET A 305 -5.34 -7.48 1.65
N ARG A 306 -4.17 -7.05 1.17
CA ARG A 306 -3.22 -7.86 0.41
C ARG A 306 -2.06 -8.34 1.27
N GLY A 307 -1.35 -9.35 0.77
CA GLY A 307 -0.23 -9.96 1.50
C GLY A 307 -0.71 -10.92 2.58
N GLY A 308 0.18 -11.23 3.53
CA GLY A 308 -0.09 -12.17 4.61
C GLY A 308 0.47 -13.57 4.38
N ALA A 309 0.27 -14.45 5.34
CA ALA A 309 0.83 -15.79 5.34
C ALA A 309 0.05 -16.79 4.47
N ASN A 310 -1.25 -16.54 4.24
CA ASN A 310 -2.09 -17.41 3.43
C ASN A 310 -1.62 -17.42 1.97
N GLY A 311 -1.54 -18.57 1.36
CA GLY A 311 -0.98 -18.75 0.03
C GLY A 311 0.51 -19.07 0.02
N ALA A 312 1.24 -18.90 1.11
CA ALA A 312 2.70 -19.12 1.19
C ALA A 312 3.46 -18.47 0.02
N ARG A 313 3.07 -17.27 -0.40
CA ARG A 313 3.69 -16.59 -1.55
C ARG A 313 5.15 -16.22 -1.35
N ILE A 314 5.65 -16.27 -0.12
CA ILE A 314 7.07 -16.14 0.19
C ILE A 314 7.95 -17.16 -0.55
N ARG A 315 7.41 -18.31 -0.99
CA ARG A 315 8.11 -19.32 -1.79
C ARG A 315 8.06 -19.07 -3.30
N LEU A 316 7.29 -18.05 -3.74
CA LEU A 316 7.03 -17.72 -5.14
C LEU A 316 7.69 -16.39 -5.53
N GLU A 317 7.84 -16.15 -6.84
CA GLU A 317 8.19 -14.83 -7.36
C GLU A 317 7.05 -13.83 -7.09
N PRO A 318 7.38 -12.57 -6.73
CA PRO A 318 8.73 -12.02 -6.54
C PRO A 318 9.28 -12.20 -5.12
N GLN A 319 8.45 -12.61 -4.14
CA GLN A 319 8.75 -12.56 -2.70
C GLN A 319 9.96 -13.41 -2.30
N LYS A 320 10.17 -14.56 -2.94
CA LYS A 320 11.30 -15.45 -2.60
C LYS A 320 12.68 -14.81 -2.82
N ASN A 321 12.74 -13.78 -3.70
CA ASN A 321 13.98 -13.09 -4.06
C ASN A 321 14.15 -11.73 -3.38
N TRP A 322 13.18 -11.27 -2.58
CA TRP A 322 13.30 -10.01 -1.87
C TRP A 322 14.47 -10.04 -0.90
N GLU A 323 15.29 -9.00 -0.93
CA GLU A 323 16.43 -8.85 -0.02
C GLU A 323 16.02 -8.98 1.46
N ALA A 324 14.87 -8.40 1.80
CA ALA A 324 14.28 -8.46 3.14
C ALA A 324 14.02 -9.89 3.64
N ASN A 325 13.89 -10.87 2.76
CA ASN A 325 13.56 -12.25 3.10
C ASN A 325 14.78 -13.16 3.23
N ASN A 326 16.01 -12.64 3.04
CA ASN A 326 17.24 -13.42 3.11
C ASN A 326 17.17 -14.68 2.22
N PRO A 327 17.20 -14.55 0.87
CA PRO A 327 16.87 -15.63 -0.07
C PRO A 327 17.64 -16.94 0.14
N ASP A 328 18.92 -16.88 0.52
CA ASP A 328 19.75 -18.08 0.73
C ASP A 328 19.26 -18.88 1.95
N GLN A 329 18.95 -18.21 3.06
CA GLN A 329 18.38 -18.84 4.25
C GLN A 329 16.96 -19.33 3.98
N LEU A 330 16.13 -18.49 3.32
CA LEU A 330 14.76 -18.82 2.99
C LEU A 330 14.67 -20.09 2.14
N SER A 331 15.51 -20.23 1.11
CA SER A 331 15.52 -21.42 0.25
C SER A 331 15.75 -22.71 1.05
N LYS A 332 16.71 -22.69 1.97
CA LYS A 332 16.98 -23.83 2.88
C LYS A 332 15.79 -24.17 3.77
N VAL A 333 15.14 -23.15 4.32
CA VAL A 333 14.00 -23.33 5.23
C VAL A 333 12.79 -23.89 4.47
N LEU A 334 12.51 -23.36 3.28
CA LEU A 334 11.40 -23.78 2.45
C LEU A 334 11.52 -25.23 1.98
N GLU A 335 12.72 -25.69 1.62
CA GLU A 335 12.97 -27.10 1.27
C GLU A 335 12.51 -28.05 2.40
N ILE A 336 12.80 -27.69 3.65
CA ILE A 336 12.40 -28.46 4.83
C ILE A 336 10.88 -28.39 5.04
N TYR A 337 10.29 -27.19 4.89
CA TYR A 337 8.85 -27.01 5.12
C TYR A 337 7.99 -27.70 4.05
N GLU A 338 8.41 -27.65 2.80
CA GLU A 338 7.77 -28.38 1.69
C GLU A 338 7.78 -29.90 1.93
N ALA A 339 8.91 -30.44 2.42
CA ALA A 339 8.98 -31.85 2.78
C ALA A 339 8.04 -32.22 3.94
N ILE A 340 7.95 -31.37 4.98
CA ILE A 340 7.01 -31.58 6.09
C ILE A 340 5.55 -31.52 5.59
N ALA A 341 5.23 -30.55 4.73
CA ALA A 341 3.91 -30.39 4.15
C ALA A 341 3.49 -31.62 3.33
N GLU A 342 4.38 -32.12 2.45
CA GLU A 342 4.14 -33.32 1.65
C GLU A 342 3.89 -34.56 2.52
N GLU A 343 4.68 -34.75 3.58
CA GLU A 343 4.56 -35.92 4.48
C GLU A 343 3.31 -35.88 5.37
N THR A 344 2.78 -34.70 5.68
CA THR A 344 1.70 -34.53 6.66
C THR A 344 0.35 -34.17 6.06
N GLY A 345 0.31 -33.73 4.80
CA GLY A 345 -0.88 -33.20 4.15
C GLY A 345 -1.24 -31.78 4.57
N ALA A 346 -0.42 -31.10 5.39
CA ALA A 346 -0.59 -29.69 5.70
C ALA A 346 -0.17 -28.82 4.51
N SER A 347 -0.73 -27.62 4.40
CA SER A 347 -0.20 -26.62 3.45
C SER A 347 1.16 -26.09 3.91
N VAL A 348 1.98 -25.65 2.96
CA VAL A 348 3.25 -24.95 3.30
C VAL A 348 2.97 -23.67 4.08
N ALA A 349 1.88 -22.98 3.79
CA ALA A 349 1.43 -21.80 4.53
C ALA A 349 1.18 -22.10 6.01
N ASP A 350 0.49 -23.19 6.30
CA ASP A 350 0.27 -23.63 7.69
C ASP A 350 1.56 -24.10 8.37
N VAL A 351 2.44 -24.79 7.65
CA VAL A 351 3.76 -25.20 8.19
C VAL A 351 4.61 -23.99 8.56
N ILE A 352 4.65 -22.94 7.72
CA ILE A 352 5.39 -21.67 8.00
C ILE A 352 4.91 -21.04 9.30
N VAL A 353 3.60 -20.83 9.44
CA VAL A 353 3.03 -20.18 10.62
C VAL A 353 3.21 -21.05 11.86
N LEU A 354 2.93 -22.34 11.75
CA LEU A 354 3.07 -23.28 12.87
C LEU A 354 4.52 -23.40 13.33
N ALA A 355 5.49 -23.33 12.42
CA ALA A 355 6.91 -23.35 12.77
C ALA A 355 7.31 -22.09 13.57
N GLY A 356 6.85 -20.91 13.17
CA GLY A 356 7.02 -19.70 13.95
C GLY A 356 6.41 -19.82 15.34
N ASN A 357 5.18 -20.35 15.44
CA ASN A 357 4.51 -20.58 16.71
C ASN A 357 5.28 -21.56 17.62
N VAL A 358 5.74 -22.69 17.07
CA VAL A 358 6.56 -23.69 17.81
C VAL A 358 7.85 -23.07 18.33
N ALA A 359 8.50 -22.21 17.54
CA ALA A 359 9.71 -21.51 17.97
C ALA A 359 9.40 -20.54 19.13
N ILE A 360 8.30 -19.80 19.06
CA ILE A 360 7.83 -18.92 20.15
C ILE A 360 7.45 -19.72 21.41
N GLU A 361 6.73 -20.83 21.26
CA GLU A 361 6.39 -21.73 22.38
C GLU A 361 7.65 -22.22 23.10
N LYS A 362 8.65 -22.65 22.34
CA LYS A 362 9.94 -23.11 22.87
C LYS A 362 10.70 -22.01 23.62
N ALA A 363 10.68 -20.77 23.08
CA ALA A 363 11.40 -19.64 23.65
C ALA A 363 10.68 -18.99 24.84
N SER A 364 9.35 -18.99 24.86
CA SER A 364 8.53 -18.30 25.87
C SER A 364 8.05 -19.21 26.99
N GLY A 365 7.87 -20.50 26.70
CA GLY A 365 7.16 -21.44 27.57
C GLY A 365 5.63 -21.26 27.59
N ILE A 366 5.09 -20.48 26.67
CA ILE A 366 3.64 -20.19 26.54
C ILE A 366 3.13 -20.83 25.24
N GLU A 367 1.99 -21.52 25.31
CA GLU A 367 1.32 -22.07 24.12
C GLU A 367 0.84 -20.92 23.21
N VAL A 368 1.12 -21.04 21.90
CA VAL A 368 0.69 -20.08 20.88
C VAL A 368 -0.51 -20.64 20.14
N PRO A 369 -1.67 -19.97 20.15
CA PRO A 369 -2.85 -20.44 19.43
C PRO A 369 -2.56 -20.63 17.94
N PHE A 370 -3.08 -21.73 17.37
CA PHE A 370 -2.96 -22.03 15.95
C PHE A 370 -4.26 -22.57 15.39
N THR A 371 -4.68 -22.02 14.26
CA THR A 371 -5.83 -22.52 13.50
C THR A 371 -5.39 -22.94 12.11
N PRO A 372 -5.51 -24.22 11.73
CA PRO A 372 -5.16 -24.72 10.42
C PRO A 372 -6.14 -24.25 9.33
N GLY A 373 -5.80 -24.48 8.06
CA GLY A 373 -6.70 -24.24 6.94
C GLY A 373 -6.24 -23.18 5.96
N ARG A 374 -4.98 -22.69 6.05
CA ARG A 374 -4.37 -21.89 4.98
C ARG A 374 -4.15 -22.76 3.76
N GLY A 375 -4.32 -22.18 2.57
CA GLY A 375 -4.00 -22.83 1.30
C GLY A 375 -2.64 -22.37 0.76
N ASP A 376 -2.20 -23.02 -0.31
CA ASP A 376 -0.96 -22.65 -1.01
C ASP A 376 -1.30 -22.09 -2.39
N ALA A 377 -0.87 -20.86 -2.66
CA ALA A 377 -0.96 -20.27 -3.99
C ALA A 377 0.05 -20.93 -4.96
N THR A 378 -0.23 -20.79 -6.25
CA THR A 378 0.70 -21.18 -7.32
C THR A 378 1.32 -19.93 -7.96
N GLN A 379 2.36 -20.12 -8.76
CA GLN A 379 2.95 -19.01 -9.50
C GLN A 379 1.95 -18.41 -10.50
N GLU A 380 1.13 -19.24 -11.12
CA GLU A 380 0.11 -18.82 -12.06
C GLU A 380 -1.00 -17.99 -11.40
N ASN A 381 -1.25 -18.21 -10.10
CA ASN A 381 -2.22 -17.46 -9.29
C ASN A 381 -1.58 -16.22 -8.61
N THR A 382 -0.35 -15.87 -8.95
CA THR A 382 0.38 -14.76 -8.34
C THR A 382 0.62 -13.68 -9.38
N ASP A 383 0.03 -12.52 -9.16
CA ASP A 383 0.24 -11.31 -9.95
C ASP A 383 1.60 -10.70 -9.58
N VAL A 384 2.67 -11.17 -10.25
CA VAL A 384 4.06 -10.84 -9.91
C VAL A 384 4.29 -9.33 -9.91
N GLU A 385 3.81 -8.63 -10.93
CA GLU A 385 4.02 -7.18 -11.06
C GLU A 385 3.36 -6.41 -9.92
N SER A 386 2.12 -6.77 -9.55
CA SER A 386 1.42 -6.08 -8.48
C SER A 386 1.94 -6.45 -7.07
N PHE A 387 2.66 -7.57 -6.92
CA PHE A 387 3.33 -7.92 -5.68
C PHE A 387 4.65 -7.18 -5.45
N GLU A 388 5.28 -6.61 -6.48
CA GLU A 388 6.53 -5.85 -6.31
C GLU A 388 6.37 -4.66 -5.35
N VAL A 389 5.22 -4.00 -5.37
CA VAL A 389 4.93 -2.87 -4.45
C VAL A 389 4.80 -3.30 -2.98
N LEU A 390 4.68 -4.59 -2.69
CA LEU A 390 4.67 -5.13 -1.34
C LEU A 390 6.08 -5.39 -0.79
N GLU A 391 7.14 -5.25 -1.61
CA GLU A 391 8.52 -5.44 -1.15
C GLU A 391 8.84 -4.49 0.00
N PRO A 392 9.21 -4.99 1.17
CA PRO A 392 9.57 -4.14 2.29
C PRO A 392 10.81 -3.30 1.96
N GLN A 393 10.66 -1.99 1.89
CA GLN A 393 11.80 -1.06 1.77
C GLN A 393 12.52 -0.91 3.12
N SER A 394 11.78 -1.06 4.19
CA SER A 394 12.30 -1.13 5.55
C SER A 394 11.36 -1.98 6.40
N ASP A 395 11.90 -2.67 7.39
CA ASP A 395 11.16 -3.40 8.40
C ASP A 395 11.81 -3.20 9.77
N GLY A 396 11.30 -2.26 10.54
CA GLY A 396 11.80 -1.93 11.86
C GLY A 396 11.68 -3.09 12.85
N PHE A 397 10.73 -4.00 12.65
CA PHE A 397 10.54 -5.17 13.51
C PHE A 397 11.72 -6.15 13.43
N LYS A 398 12.35 -6.28 12.28
CA LYS A 398 13.57 -7.08 12.12
C LYS A 398 14.84 -6.28 11.75
N ASN A 399 14.82 -4.97 11.98
CA ASN A 399 15.96 -4.06 11.69
C ASN A 399 16.48 -4.16 10.25
N PHE A 400 15.61 -4.40 9.29
CA PHE A 400 15.93 -4.32 7.88
C PHE A 400 15.70 -2.88 7.38
N HIS A 401 16.64 -2.36 6.60
CA HIS A 401 16.52 -1.06 5.93
C HIS A 401 17.30 -1.10 4.63
N LYS A 402 16.60 -0.93 3.51
CA LYS A 402 17.21 -1.02 2.17
C LYS A 402 18.24 0.10 1.99
N ALA A 403 19.38 -0.25 1.42
CA ALA A 403 20.46 0.72 1.22
C ALA A 403 20.04 1.84 0.27
N GLY A 404 20.36 3.08 0.64
CA GLY A 404 20.05 4.27 -0.16
C GLY A 404 18.65 4.84 0.01
N LEU A 405 17.81 4.22 0.84
CA LEU A 405 16.49 4.74 1.16
C LEU A 405 16.60 6.02 2.02
N ASN A 406 15.87 7.06 1.61
CA ASN A 406 16.01 8.42 2.17
C ASN A 406 14.90 8.77 3.18
N VAL A 407 14.19 7.76 3.69
CA VAL A 407 13.14 7.88 4.70
C VAL A 407 13.65 7.33 6.03
N ASN A 408 13.24 7.95 7.14
CA ASN A 408 13.64 7.47 8.45
C ASN A 408 13.02 6.09 8.75
N PRO A 409 13.83 5.11 9.20
CA PRO A 409 13.32 3.75 9.41
C PRO A 409 12.21 3.67 10.46
N GLU A 410 12.14 4.56 11.43
CA GLU A 410 11.06 4.61 12.42
C GLU A 410 9.72 5.06 11.81
N GLU A 411 9.71 5.90 10.78
CA GLU A 411 8.50 6.32 10.08
C GLU A 411 7.88 5.13 9.33
N ILE A 412 8.72 4.37 8.61
CA ILE A 412 8.26 3.15 7.90
C ILE A 412 7.84 2.05 8.88
N MET A 413 8.46 1.99 10.07
CA MET A 413 8.02 1.05 11.12
C MET A 413 6.61 1.38 11.61
N LEU A 414 6.29 2.65 11.79
CA LEU A 414 4.94 3.10 12.18
C LEU A 414 3.92 2.77 11.08
N ASP A 415 4.25 3.04 9.81
CA ASP A 415 3.43 2.65 8.67
C ASP A 415 3.13 1.15 8.68
N LYS A 416 4.17 0.34 8.79
CA LYS A 416 4.01 -1.12 8.84
C LYS A 416 3.16 -1.57 10.03
N ALA A 417 3.33 -0.95 11.19
CA ALA A 417 2.51 -1.23 12.36
C ALA A 417 1.03 -0.94 12.09
N GLN A 418 0.72 0.20 11.47
CA GLN A 418 -0.64 0.56 11.07
C GLN A 418 -1.21 -0.40 10.04
N LEU A 419 -0.46 -0.72 8.99
CA LEU A 419 -0.88 -1.69 7.96
C LEU A 419 -1.20 -3.07 8.54
N LEU A 420 -0.49 -3.48 9.61
CA LEU A 420 -0.76 -4.70 10.36
C LEU A 420 -1.86 -4.53 11.43
N GLY A 421 -2.44 -3.34 11.57
CA GLY A 421 -3.46 -3.03 12.58
C GLY A 421 -2.93 -3.06 14.02
N LEU A 422 -1.63 -2.84 14.24
CA LEU A 422 -1.00 -2.91 15.56
C LEU A 422 -1.13 -1.61 16.33
N THR A 423 -1.48 -1.73 17.60
CA THR A 423 -1.41 -0.64 18.57
C THR A 423 0.03 -0.37 19.01
N ALA A 424 0.30 0.78 19.62
CA ALA A 424 1.63 1.10 20.14
C ALA A 424 2.17 0.07 21.14
N PRO A 425 1.40 -0.49 22.10
CA PRO A 425 1.84 -1.61 22.93
C PRO A 425 2.20 -2.87 22.12
N GLU A 426 1.36 -3.27 21.16
CA GLU A 426 1.61 -4.45 20.30
C GLU A 426 2.89 -4.27 19.46
N MET A 427 3.08 -3.11 18.85
CA MET A 427 4.31 -2.77 18.14
C MET A 427 5.53 -2.86 19.08
N THR A 428 5.43 -2.30 20.29
CA THR A 428 6.52 -2.28 21.27
C THR A 428 6.93 -3.69 21.69
N VAL A 429 5.97 -4.56 22.03
CA VAL A 429 6.31 -5.94 22.45
C VAL A 429 6.86 -6.76 21.30
N LEU A 430 6.37 -6.58 20.08
CA LEU A 430 6.89 -7.29 18.91
C LEU A 430 8.33 -6.88 18.60
N VAL A 431 8.65 -5.59 18.55
CA VAL A 431 10.02 -5.14 18.33
C VAL A 431 10.95 -5.66 19.44
N GLY A 432 10.60 -5.45 20.70
CA GLY A 432 11.45 -5.89 21.82
C GLY A 432 11.61 -7.41 21.90
N GLY A 433 10.55 -8.16 21.63
CA GLY A 433 10.57 -9.62 21.63
C GLY A 433 11.39 -10.20 20.48
N LEU A 434 11.20 -9.71 19.27
CA LEU A 434 12.01 -10.13 18.12
C LEU A 434 13.50 -9.84 18.33
N ARG A 435 13.85 -8.68 18.93
CA ARG A 435 15.23 -8.37 19.31
C ARG A 435 15.77 -9.34 20.36
N SER A 436 14.98 -9.68 21.39
CA SER A 436 15.40 -10.63 22.42
C SER A 436 15.59 -12.03 21.85
N LEU A 437 14.87 -12.38 20.80
CA LEU A 437 15.00 -13.64 20.05
C LEU A 437 16.08 -13.61 18.95
N GLY A 438 16.89 -12.55 18.91
CA GLY A 438 18.00 -12.46 17.98
C GLY A 438 17.65 -12.03 16.56
N ILE A 439 16.42 -11.57 16.32
CA ILE A 439 15.97 -11.14 14.99
C ILE A 439 16.40 -9.69 14.74
N SER A 440 17.42 -9.54 13.89
CA SER A 440 17.91 -8.23 13.45
C SER A 440 18.79 -8.42 12.22
N SER A 441 18.30 -8.00 11.05
CA SER A 441 19.04 -8.08 9.77
C SER A 441 20.33 -7.25 9.78
N SER A 442 20.34 -6.12 10.49
CA SER A 442 21.54 -5.28 10.66
C SER A 442 22.47 -5.73 11.77
N GLY A 443 22.04 -6.64 12.64
CA GLY A 443 22.75 -7.04 13.85
C GLY A 443 22.72 -6.03 15.00
N TYR A 444 22.03 -4.88 14.83
CA TYR A 444 21.86 -3.88 15.88
C TYR A 444 20.70 -4.22 16.81
N GLY A 445 20.70 -3.66 18.03
CA GLY A 445 19.62 -3.80 18.99
C GLY A 445 19.51 -5.18 19.67
N LEU A 446 20.48 -6.07 19.46
CA LEU A 446 20.54 -7.37 20.10
C LEU A 446 21.11 -7.20 21.51
N PHE A 447 20.23 -7.00 22.50
CA PHE A 447 20.59 -6.64 23.86
C PHE A 447 20.51 -7.82 24.85
N THR A 448 20.38 -9.04 24.36
CA THR A 448 20.29 -10.25 25.17
C THR A 448 21.53 -11.13 25.01
N GLU A 449 21.87 -11.86 26.08
CA GLU A 449 22.90 -12.91 26.04
C GLU A 449 22.33 -14.25 25.55
N ASN A 450 21.02 -14.50 25.73
CA ASN A 450 20.33 -15.73 25.36
C ASN A 450 19.25 -15.46 24.31
N LYS A 451 19.56 -15.73 23.04
CA LYS A 451 18.65 -15.54 21.91
C LYS A 451 17.59 -16.64 21.75
N ASP A 452 17.68 -17.69 22.54
CA ASP A 452 16.75 -18.82 22.51
C ASP A 452 15.63 -18.68 23.56
N GLU A 453 15.59 -17.53 24.25
CA GLU A 453 14.61 -17.24 25.28
C GLU A 453 13.94 -15.88 25.04
N LEU A 454 12.62 -15.87 25.07
CA LEU A 454 11.86 -14.62 25.03
C LEU A 454 11.96 -13.89 26.38
N SER A 455 12.77 -12.86 26.43
CA SER A 455 13.06 -12.07 27.63
C SER A 455 12.74 -10.60 27.44
N ASN A 456 12.62 -9.87 28.55
CA ASN A 456 12.47 -8.41 28.54
C ASN A 456 13.80 -7.63 28.59
N ASP A 457 14.90 -8.28 28.30
CA ASP A 457 16.25 -7.71 28.33
C ASP A 457 16.40 -6.51 27.39
N TYR A 458 15.73 -6.53 26.23
CA TYR A 458 15.73 -5.41 25.30
C TYR A 458 15.30 -4.11 25.98
N PHE A 459 14.19 -4.13 26.71
CA PHE A 459 13.64 -2.95 27.38
C PHE A 459 14.53 -2.49 28.53
N ARG A 460 15.02 -3.42 29.34
CA ARG A 460 15.93 -3.13 30.47
C ARG A 460 17.23 -2.49 29.98
N THR A 461 17.79 -3.04 28.91
CA THR A 461 19.04 -2.56 28.33
C THR A 461 18.88 -1.20 27.66
N LEU A 462 17.73 -0.96 27.01
CA LEU A 462 17.44 0.33 26.39
C LEU A 462 17.36 1.47 27.43
N LEU A 463 16.90 1.16 28.66
CA LEU A 463 16.81 2.11 29.77
C LEU A 463 18.08 2.21 30.61
N ASP A 464 19.15 1.50 30.27
CA ASP A 464 20.40 1.48 31.02
C ASP A 464 21.09 2.86 31.00
N MET A 465 21.13 3.52 32.15
CA MET A 465 21.73 4.83 32.34
C MET A 465 23.25 4.80 32.53
N SER A 466 23.87 3.63 32.61
CA SER A 466 25.32 3.49 32.69
C SER A 466 26.03 3.85 31.37
N VAL A 467 25.27 3.89 30.28
CA VAL A 467 25.78 4.23 28.96
C VAL A 467 25.29 5.60 28.45
N LYS A 468 25.96 6.11 27.43
CA LYS A 468 25.49 7.21 26.59
C LYS A 468 25.52 6.75 25.13
N TRP A 469 24.47 7.06 24.41
CA TRP A 469 24.40 6.80 22.97
C TRP A 469 25.07 7.91 22.15
N ARG A 470 25.78 7.53 21.10
CA ARG A 470 26.33 8.46 20.11
C ARG A 470 26.10 7.93 18.70
N PRO A 471 25.85 8.80 17.70
CA PRO A 471 25.77 8.39 16.30
C PRO A 471 27.06 7.71 15.83
N ASN A 472 26.92 6.69 14.99
CA ASN A 472 28.03 5.93 14.40
C ASN A 472 28.37 6.43 12.97
N GLY A 473 28.08 7.68 12.63
CA GLY A 473 28.45 8.27 11.33
C GLY A 473 27.56 7.89 10.13
N THR A 474 26.70 6.89 10.25
CA THR A 474 25.81 6.42 9.15
C THR A 474 24.39 7.00 9.20
N GLY A 475 24.07 7.78 10.22
CA GLY A 475 22.72 8.36 10.45
C GLY A 475 21.70 7.40 11.07
N ASN A 476 21.76 6.10 10.79
CA ASN A 476 20.78 5.12 11.23
C ASN A 476 21.28 4.14 12.30
N SER A 477 22.52 4.27 12.75
CA SER A 477 23.09 3.43 13.80
C SER A 477 23.79 4.23 14.89
N TYR A 478 23.84 3.64 16.09
CA TYR A 478 24.34 4.28 17.30
C TYR A 478 25.20 3.30 18.10
N GLU A 479 26.16 3.86 18.83
CA GLU A 479 27.01 3.13 19.76
C GLU A 479 26.71 3.55 21.19
N ALA A 480 26.51 2.59 22.07
CA ALA A 480 26.44 2.81 23.51
C ALA A 480 27.88 2.82 24.06
N ILE A 481 28.23 3.91 24.72
CA ILE A 481 29.54 4.11 25.36
C ILE A 481 29.34 4.08 26.86
N ASP A 482 30.02 3.16 27.53
CA ASP A 482 30.04 3.13 29.00
C ASP A 482 30.58 4.46 29.57
N ARG A 483 29.87 5.01 30.54
CA ARG A 483 30.19 6.35 31.07
C ARG A 483 31.45 6.39 31.92
N VAL A 484 31.87 5.25 32.46
CA VAL A 484 33.04 5.15 33.33
C VAL A 484 34.29 4.74 32.54
N SER A 485 34.22 3.67 31.77
CA SER A 485 35.37 3.17 31.02
C SER A 485 35.60 3.90 29.69
N GLY A 486 34.54 4.52 29.12
CA GLY A 486 34.59 5.13 27.78
C GLY A 486 34.59 4.11 26.65
N GLU A 487 34.43 2.84 26.94
CA GLU A 487 34.44 1.77 25.95
C GLU A 487 33.06 1.62 25.28
N LYS A 488 33.05 1.16 24.03
CA LYS A 488 31.85 0.76 23.31
C LYS A 488 31.38 -0.59 23.85
N VAL A 489 30.14 -0.66 24.31
CA VAL A 489 29.57 -1.87 24.91
C VAL A 489 28.49 -2.52 24.06
N ARG A 490 27.76 -1.75 23.24
CA ARG A 490 26.69 -2.26 22.38
C ARG A 490 26.36 -1.32 21.23
N THR A 491 25.49 -1.77 20.32
CA THR A 491 25.01 -0.99 19.18
C THR A 491 23.48 -1.04 19.10
N ALA A 492 22.88 0.00 18.54
CA ALA A 492 21.45 0.08 18.25
C ALA A 492 21.21 0.74 16.90
N SER A 493 20.07 0.45 16.32
CA SER A 493 19.54 1.23 15.19
C SER A 493 18.78 2.46 15.68
N ARG A 494 18.46 3.35 14.75
CA ARG A 494 17.55 4.47 14.99
C ARG A 494 16.16 3.97 15.43
N THR A 495 15.67 2.89 14.81
CA THR A 495 14.42 2.21 15.20
C THR A 495 14.44 1.72 16.64
N ASP A 496 15.56 1.21 17.14
CA ASP A 496 15.65 0.77 18.54
C ASP A 496 15.59 1.97 19.50
N LEU A 497 16.30 3.06 19.18
CA LEU A 497 16.40 4.21 20.08
C LEU A 497 15.12 5.06 20.16
N VAL A 498 14.22 5.00 19.15
CA VAL A 498 12.96 5.73 19.24
C VAL A 498 12.10 5.26 20.41
N PHE A 499 12.19 3.98 20.78
CA PHE A 499 11.50 3.42 21.97
C PHE A 499 12.03 3.99 23.31
N GLY A 500 13.24 4.51 23.34
CA GLY A 500 13.80 5.18 24.50
C GLY A 500 13.63 6.70 24.49
N SER A 501 13.34 7.31 23.34
CA SER A 501 13.32 8.77 23.13
C SER A 501 11.92 9.36 22.92
N ASN A 502 11.00 8.64 22.26
CA ASN A 502 9.62 9.09 22.15
C ASN A 502 8.90 8.89 23.50
N SER A 503 8.19 9.89 24.00
CA SER A 503 7.62 9.87 25.36
C SER A 503 6.57 8.77 25.56
N GLN A 504 5.73 8.50 24.57
CA GLN A 504 4.70 7.46 24.64
C GLN A 504 5.34 6.06 24.58
N LEU A 505 6.22 5.80 23.62
CA LEU A 505 6.92 4.53 23.49
C LEU A 505 7.81 4.24 24.70
N ARG A 506 8.48 5.29 25.22
CA ARG A 506 9.29 5.18 26.44
C ARG A 506 8.47 4.75 27.64
N ALA A 507 7.27 5.28 27.83
CA ALA A 507 6.38 4.87 28.91
C ALA A 507 6.03 3.37 28.82
N LEU A 508 5.78 2.86 27.61
CA LEU A 508 5.55 1.43 27.38
C LEU A 508 6.80 0.59 27.70
N VAL A 509 7.98 1.05 27.26
CA VAL A 509 9.26 0.40 27.58
C VAL A 509 9.47 0.31 29.09
N GLU A 510 9.18 1.35 29.85
CA GLU A 510 9.30 1.36 31.31
C GLU A 510 8.38 0.34 31.98
N VAL A 511 7.16 0.14 31.46
CA VAL A 511 6.25 -0.92 31.91
C VAL A 511 6.88 -2.30 31.70
N TYR A 512 7.34 -2.61 30.49
CA TYR A 512 7.89 -3.94 30.18
C TYR A 512 9.28 -4.19 30.74
N ALA A 513 10.03 -3.15 31.10
CA ALA A 513 11.33 -3.27 31.77
C ALA A 513 11.23 -3.57 33.27
N SER A 514 10.04 -3.46 33.87
CA SER A 514 9.84 -3.69 35.33
C SER A 514 10.14 -5.15 35.70
N ASP A 515 10.59 -5.37 36.92
CA ASP A 515 11.03 -6.69 37.40
C ASP A 515 9.92 -7.75 37.41
N ASP A 516 8.67 -7.32 37.57
CA ASP A 516 7.47 -8.16 37.65
C ASP A 516 6.68 -8.25 36.33
N SER A 517 7.21 -7.68 35.23
CA SER A 517 6.48 -7.57 33.97
C SER A 517 6.75 -8.69 32.97
N LEU A 518 7.66 -9.63 33.26
CA LEU A 518 8.07 -10.64 32.29
C LEU A 518 6.89 -11.48 31.77
N ASP A 519 6.02 -11.94 32.64
CA ASP A 519 4.87 -12.76 32.25
C ASP A 519 3.86 -11.94 31.41
N LYS A 520 3.63 -10.67 31.80
CA LYS A 520 2.80 -9.75 31.02
C LYS A 520 3.40 -9.54 29.63
N PHE A 521 4.68 -9.25 29.56
CA PHE A 521 5.39 -9.06 28.29
C PHE A 521 5.26 -10.27 27.36
N LYS A 522 5.54 -11.48 27.89
CA LYS A 522 5.41 -12.72 27.13
C LYS A 522 3.99 -12.95 26.62
N GLY A 523 2.98 -12.71 27.46
CA GLY A 523 1.58 -12.83 27.09
C GLY A 523 1.17 -11.83 26.00
N ASP A 524 1.53 -10.56 26.17
CA ASP A 524 1.24 -9.50 25.21
C ASP A 524 1.98 -9.74 23.87
N PHE A 525 3.21 -10.24 23.90
CA PHE A 525 3.95 -10.63 22.71
C PHE A 525 3.26 -11.75 21.93
N VAL A 526 2.86 -12.83 22.62
CA VAL A 526 2.14 -13.96 21.99
C VAL A 526 0.84 -13.49 21.37
N HIS A 527 0.10 -12.61 22.04
CA HIS A 527 -1.14 -12.02 21.50
C HIS A 527 -0.88 -11.22 20.23
N ALA A 528 0.07 -10.31 20.25
CA ALA A 528 0.43 -9.49 19.08
C ALA A 528 1.00 -10.33 17.93
N TRP A 529 1.81 -11.35 18.22
CA TRP A 529 2.30 -12.32 17.26
C TRP A 529 1.14 -13.05 16.55
N ASN A 530 0.22 -13.60 17.35
CA ASN A 530 -0.94 -14.33 16.81
C ASN A 530 -1.82 -13.44 15.94
N LYS A 531 -1.97 -12.16 16.30
CA LYS A 531 -2.68 -11.17 15.49
C LYS A 531 -2.06 -11.01 14.10
N VAL A 532 -0.73 -10.87 14.02
CA VAL A 532 -0.02 -10.75 12.72
C VAL A 532 -0.13 -12.05 11.91
N MET A 533 0.05 -13.21 12.55
CA MET A 533 -0.01 -14.52 11.87
C MET A 533 -1.40 -14.82 11.29
N ASN A 534 -2.45 -14.18 11.78
CA ASN A 534 -3.84 -14.38 11.33
C ASN A 534 -4.44 -13.14 10.65
N ALA A 535 -3.65 -12.11 10.33
CA ALA A 535 -4.17 -10.87 9.77
C ALA A 535 -4.96 -11.06 8.46
N ASP A 536 -4.58 -12.03 7.65
CA ASP A 536 -5.21 -12.41 6.38
C ASP A 536 -6.20 -13.59 6.47
N ARG A 537 -6.56 -14.04 7.68
CA ARG A 537 -7.50 -15.15 7.91
C ARG A 537 -8.94 -14.64 8.02
N PHE A 538 -9.50 -14.24 6.88
CA PHE A 538 -10.87 -13.72 6.77
C PHE A 538 -11.95 -14.80 6.99
N ASP A 539 -11.57 -16.05 7.07
CA ASP A 539 -12.42 -17.20 7.34
C ASP A 539 -12.63 -17.47 8.84
N LEU A 540 -11.90 -16.78 9.73
CA LEU A 540 -11.99 -16.96 11.18
C LEU A 540 -12.92 -15.95 11.88
N ASN A 541 -13.60 -15.07 11.15
CA ASN A 541 -14.50 -14.04 11.69
C ASN A 541 -15.97 -14.43 11.62
#